data_9398353d452f36371a77990c55b58c96
#
_entry.id   9398353d452f36371a77990c55b58c96
#
_cell.length_a   1.000
_cell.length_b   1.000
_cell.length_c   1.000
_cell.angle_alpha   90.00
_cell.angle_beta   90.00
_cell.angle_gamma   90.00
#
_symmetry.space_group_name_H-M   'P 1'
#
loop_
_entity.id
_entity.type
_entity.pdbx_description
1 polymer ?
#
loop_
_entity_poly.entity_id
_entity_poly.type
_entity_poly.pdbx_seq_one_letter_code
_entity_poly.pdbx_strand_id
1 'polypeptide(L)'
;MENFCEITFCQQIGSNKRHNQDALFNGEAVFQYKFKTAEKRLENRPHFIVGVADGISNSNRPEKASKLAMQLLSKMESLSRQTIYELQSNLSAELAEDYFGSATTFVAAEIDQTDHKAKILSVGDSRAYLIDAQGKWQQITQDHSILSELLADFPDKKEEDFATIYGGVSSCLVADYSEFQDKIFYQEIEIKQEESLLLCSDGLTDGFSAEVREKIWKQYDNDKSRLTVCRKLIAKQGFYDDLSVIICAF
;
A
#
# COMPACT_ATOMS: atom_id res chain seq x y z
N MET A 1 -25.12 -3.65 17.69
CA MET A 1 -24.74 -4.51 16.54
C MET A 1 -23.23 -4.69 16.63
N GLU A 2 -22.75 -5.93 16.55
CA GLU A 2 -21.32 -6.13 16.52
C GLU A 2 -20.81 -5.52 15.20
N ASN A 3 -19.93 -4.53 15.29
CA ASN A 3 -19.29 -3.92 14.13
C ASN A 3 -18.23 -4.91 13.63
N PHE A 4 -18.43 -5.44 12.44
CA PHE A 4 -17.46 -6.30 11.76
C PHE A 4 -16.87 -5.53 10.59
N CYS A 5 -15.55 -5.50 10.48
CA CYS A 5 -14.90 -5.07 9.25
C CYS A 5 -14.69 -6.28 8.34
N GLU A 6 -15.19 -6.24 7.10
CA GLU A 6 -14.83 -7.22 6.09
C GLU A 6 -13.52 -6.80 5.42
N ILE A 7 -12.47 -7.61 5.61
CA ILE A 7 -11.16 -7.38 4.97
C ILE A 7 -11.08 -8.23 3.72
N THR A 8 -11.00 -7.60 2.54
CA THR A 8 -10.79 -8.25 1.24
C THR A 8 -9.40 -7.90 0.72
N PHE A 9 -8.63 -8.90 0.27
CA PHE A 9 -7.26 -8.68 -0.16
C PHE A 9 -6.85 -9.58 -1.32
N CYS A 10 -5.87 -9.13 -2.10
CA CYS A 10 -5.23 -9.95 -3.13
C CYS A 10 -3.81 -9.46 -3.45
N GLN A 11 -3.04 -10.37 -4.03
CA GLN A 11 -1.72 -10.08 -4.61
C GLN A 11 -1.57 -10.75 -5.98
N GLN A 12 -0.77 -10.13 -6.84
CA GLN A 12 -0.38 -10.69 -8.12
C GLN A 12 1.07 -10.35 -8.42
N ILE A 13 1.85 -11.33 -8.87
CA ILE A 13 3.23 -11.13 -9.30
C ILE A 13 3.21 -10.41 -10.64
N GLY A 14 4.06 -9.41 -10.80
CA GLY A 14 4.24 -8.64 -12.01
C GLY A 14 4.72 -9.47 -13.19
N SER A 15 4.52 -8.95 -14.40
CA SER A 15 5.02 -9.60 -15.60
C SER A 15 6.54 -9.68 -15.57
N ASN A 16 7.09 -10.83 -15.99
CA ASN A 16 8.54 -11.08 -16.03
C ASN A 16 9.29 -11.09 -14.68
N LYS A 17 8.56 -11.05 -13.54
CA LYS A 17 9.16 -11.22 -12.21
C LYS A 17 9.10 -12.68 -11.76
N ARG A 18 10.16 -13.15 -11.07
CA ARG A 18 10.23 -14.51 -10.50
C ARG A 18 9.57 -14.60 -9.13
N HIS A 19 9.61 -13.52 -8.38
CA HIS A 19 9.10 -13.39 -7.02
C HIS A 19 8.26 -12.13 -6.93
N ASN A 20 7.24 -12.16 -6.10
CA ASN A 20 6.51 -10.96 -5.72
C ASN A 20 7.43 -10.09 -4.86
N GLN A 21 7.68 -8.86 -5.28
CA GLN A 21 8.46 -7.88 -4.52
C GLN A 21 7.60 -7.14 -3.49
N ASP A 22 6.27 -7.20 -3.64
CA ASP A 22 5.33 -6.68 -2.64
C ASP A 22 5.12 -7.66 -1.50
N ALA A 23 4.82 -7.13 -0.32
CA ALA A 23 4.28 -7.85 0.82
C ALA A 23 3.01 -7.19 1.35
N LEU A 24 2.11 -7.98 1.94
CA LEU A 24 0.83 -7.53 2.48
C LEU A 24 0.61 -8.16 3.85
N PHE A 25 0.15 -7.36 4.83
CA PHE A 25 -0.31 -7.80 6.13
C PHE A 25 -1.81 -7.54 6.26
N ASN A 26 -2.62 -8.60 6.39
CA ASN A 26 -4.08 -8.50 6.43
C ASN A 26 -4.66 -8.37 7.85
N GLY A 27 -3.81 -8.04 8.84
CA GLY A 27 -4.19 -7.99 10.25
C GLY A 27 -4.03 -9.32 11.00
N GLU A 28 -3.74 -10.42 10.30
CA GLU A 28 -3.54 -11.75 10.89
C GLU A 28 -2.26 -12.42 10.39
N ALA A 29 -2.02 -12.38 9.08
CA ALA A 29 -0.89 -13.02 8.44
C ALA A 29 -0.22 -12.13 7.38
N VAL A 30 1.07 -12.36 7.16
CA VAL A 30 1.86 -11.71 6.11
C VAL A 30 1.90 -12.58 4.87
N PHE A 31 1.58 -11.97 3.73
CA PHE A 31 1.56 -12.61 2.42
C PHE A 31 2.59 -11.97 1.48
N GLN A 32 3.19 -12.81 0.64
CA GLN A 32 4.10 -12.41 -0.43
C GLN A 32 4.05 -13.43 -1.56
N TYR A 33 2.91 -13.57 -2.21
CA TYR A 33 2.74 -14.53 -3.30
C TYR A 33 1.59 -14.13 -4.24
N LYS A 34 1.20 -15.00 -5.14
CA LYS A 34 0.10 -14.78 -6.07
C LYS A 34 -1.14 -15.51 -5.60
N PHE A 35 -2.21 -14.76 -5.38
CA PHE A 35 -3.53 -15.35 -5.16
C PHE A 35 -4.19 -15.74 -6.50
N LYS A 36 -4.97 -16.81 -6.50
CA LYS A 36 -5.80 -17.18 -7.67
C LYS A 36 -7.00 -16.25 -7.83
N THR A 37 -7.59 -15.84 -6.71
CA THR A 37 -8.72 -14.90 -6.61
C THR A 37 -8.47 -14.01 -5.40
N ALA A 38 -9.20 -12.91 -5.28
CA ALA A 38 -9.22 -12.17 -4.03
C ALA A 38 -9.78 -13.05 -2.91
N GLU A 39 -9.22 -12.92 -1.72
CA GLU A 39 -9.65 -13.60 -0.50
C GLU A 39 -10.28 -12.59 0.46
N LYS A 40 -11.07 -13.09 1.42
CA LYS A 40 -11.69 -12.26 2.43
C LYS A 40 -11.72 -12.92 3.79
N ARG A 41 -11.72 -12.10 4.83
CA ARG A 41 -11.92 -12.49 6.22
C ARG A 41 -12.75 -11.45 6.96
N LEU A 42 -13.36 -11.85 8.06
CA LEU A 42 -14.02 -10.92 8.99
C LEU A 42 -13.05 -10.58 10.12
N GLU A 43 -13.01 -9.30 10.47
CA GLU A 43 -12.25 -8.80 11.60
C GLU A 43 -13.20 -8.33 12.70
N ASN A 44 -13.10 -8.99 13.85
CA ASN A 44 -13.97 -8.74 14.99
C ASN A 44 -13.27 -7.97 16.11
N ARG A 45 -11.95 -7.81 16.04
CA ARG A 45 -11.22 -7.02 17.04
C ARG A 45 -11.59 -5.55 16.89
N PRO A 46 -11.88 -4.86 17.98
CA PRO A 46 -12.19 -3.42 17.91
C PRO A 46 -11.03 -2.61 17.34
N HIS A 47 -9.80 -3.10 17.49
CA HIS A 47 -8.59 -2.45 17.07
C HIS A 47 -7.67 -3.43 16.31
N PHE A 48 -7.20 -3.04 15.14
CA PHE A 48 -6.31 -3.87 14.31
C PHE A 48 -5.47 -3.03 13.34
N ILE A 49 -4.41 -3.62 12.81
CA ILE A 49 -3.50 -2.99 11.85
C ILE A 49 -3.48 -3.82 10.57
N VAL A 50 -3.40 -3.14 9.44
CA VAL A 50 -3.19 -3.73 8.10
C VAL A 50 -2.12 -2.93 7.36
N GLY A 51 -1.47 -3.53 6.36
CA GLY A 51 -0.46 -2.80 5.59
C GLY A 51 -0.05 -3.46 4.28
N VAL A 52 0.59 -2.66 3.45
CA VAL A 52 1.22 -3.04 2.17
C VAL A 52 2.61 -2.43 2.10
N ALA A 53 3.55 -3.16 1.55
CA ALA A 53 4.91 -2.72 1.25
C ALA A 53 5.29 -3.18 -0.15
N ASP A 54 5.81 -2.27 -0.97
CA ASP A 54 6.28 -2.52 -2.32
C ASP A 54 7.81 -2.46 -2.35
N GLY A 55 8.44 -3.54 -2.76
CA GLY A 55 9.90 -3.61 -2.82
C GLY A 55 10.45 -2.86 -4.02
N ILE A 56 11.33 -1.88 -3.79
CA ILE A 56 11.92 -1.04 -4.84
C ILE A 56 12.72 -1.87 -5.83
N SER A 57 12.21 -2.03 -7.05
CA SER A 57 12.70 -2.99 -8.06
C SER A 57 14.19 -2.86 -8.40
N ASN A 58 14.77 -1.67 -8.30
CA ASN A 58 16.19 -1.41 -8.54
C ASN A 58 17.10 -1.62 -7.32
N SER A 59 16.51 -1.99 -6.17
CA SER A 59 17.27 -2.26 -4.93
C SER A 59 17.74 -3.71 -4.86
N ASN A 60 18.62 -4.02 -3.91
CA ASN A 60 19.13 -5.37 -3.69
C ASN A 60 18.09 -6.22 -2.96
N ARG A 61 17.54 -7.26 -3.60
CA ARG A 61 16.56 -8.19 -2.98
C ARG A 61 15.35 -7.47 -2.36
N PRO A 62 14.61 -6.65 -3.14
CA PRO A 62 13.50 -5.83 -2.64
C PRO A 62 12.41 -6.64 -1.91
N GLU A 63 12.18 -7.88 -2.33
CA GLU A 63 11.24 -8.80 -1.69
C GLU A 63 11.60 -9.13 -0.23
N LYS A 64 12.84 -8.92 0.18
CA LYS A 64 13.25 -9.11 1.57
C LYS A 64 12.85 -7.92 2.43
N ALA A 65 13.06 -6.70 1.93
CA ALA A 65 12.69 -5.48 2.66
C ALA A 65 11.18 -5.39 2.85
N SER A 66 10.37 -5.56 1.79
CA SER A 66 8.92 -5.51 1.87
C SER A 66 8.37 -6.58 2.82
N LYS A 67 8.87 -7.81 2.73
CA LYS A 67 8.45 -8.90 3.62
C LYS A 67 8.77 -8.60 5.08
N LEU A 68 10.01 -8.16 5.36
CA LEU A 68 10.44 -7.86 6.72
C LEU A 68 9.63 -6.67 7.29
N ALA A 69 9.38 -5.62 6.50
CA ALA A 69 8.55 -4.49 6.93
C ALA A 69 7.15 -4.95 7.39
N MET A 70 6.49 -5.83 6.63
CA MET A 70 5.19 -6.39 7.02
C MET A 70 5.27 -7.36 8.20
N GLN A 71 6.36 -8.11 8.35
CA GLN A 71 6.59 -8.97 9.52
C GLN A 71 6.82 -8.16 10.81
N LEU A 72 7.50 -7.03 10.71
CA LEU A 72 7.68 -6.11 11.82
C LEU A 72 6.35 -5.43 12.17
N LEU A 73 5.62 -4.94 11.16
CA LEU A 73 4.29 -4.36 11.33
C LEU A 73 3.33 -5.33 12.06
N SER A 74 3.38 -6.62 11.75
CA SER A 74 2.50 -7.63 12.36
C SER A 74 2.72 -7.82 13.87
N LYS A 75 3.79 -7.28 14.43
CA LYS A 75 4.14 -7.34 15.86
C LYS A 75 3.83 -6.02 16.59
N MET A 76 3.37 -5.00 15.87
CA MET A 76 3.07 -3.69 16.44
C MET A 76 1.64 -3.63 16.97
N GLU A 77 1.47 -2.89 18.06
CA GLU A 77 0.15 -2.66 18.68
C GLU A 77 -0.45 -1.31 18.26
N SER A 78 0.38 -0.36 17.84
CA SER A 78 -0.06 0.96 17.39
C SER A 78 0.87 1.59 16.38
N LEU A 79 0.37 2.56 15.59
CA LEU A 79 1.12 3.32 14.61
C LEU A 79 1.37 4.75 15.07
N SER A 80 2.57 5.22 14.83
CA SER A 80 3.00 6.60 15.00
C SER A 80 4.11 6.93 14.01
N ARG A 81 4.54 8.19 13.95
CA ARG A 81 5.75 8.53 13.16
C ARG A 81 6.98 7.76 13.63
N GLN A 82 7.08 7.42 14.92
CA GLN A 82 8.17 6.63 15.50
C GLN A 82 8.28 5.23 14.88
N THR A 83 7.15 4.65 14.44
CA THR A 83 7.09 3.37 13.74
C THR A 83 8.05 3.31 12.54
N ILE A 84 8.16 4.40 11.76
CA ILE A 84 9.05 4.44 10.59
C ILE A 84 10.52 4.35 11.00
N TYR A 85 10.93 5.04 12.06
CA TYR A 85 12.30 4.98 12.57
C TYR A 85 12.65 3.58 13.10
N GLU A 86 11.69 2.92 13.76
CA GLU A 86 11.85 1.54 14.24
C GLU A 86 11.95 0.56 13.08
N LEU A 87 11.11 0.71 12.03
CA LEU A 87 11.19 -0.11 10.82
C LEU A 87 12.54 0.06 10.12
N GLN A 88 13.00 1.30 9.91
CA GLN A 88 14.29 1.60 9.30
C GLN A 88 15.44 0.96 10.07
N SER A 89 15.45 1.13 11.39
CA SER A 89 16.48 0.56 12.26
C SER A 89 16.51 -0.96 12.20
N ASN A 90 15.32 -1.62 12.25
CA ASN A 90 15.24 -3.07 12.19
C ASN A 90 15.57 -3.61 10.79
N LEU A 91 15.15 -2.93 9.70
CA LEU A 91 15.55 -3.32 8.35
C LEU A 91 17.09 -3.29 8.21
N SER A 92 17.74 -2.23 8.70
CA SER A 92 19.20 -2.12 8.67
C SER A 92 19.86 -3.23 9.50
N ALA A 93 19.37 -3.49 10.71
CA ALA A 93 19.94 -4.50 11.59
C ALA A 93 19.82 -5.92 11.01
N GLU A 94 18.71 -6.25 10.36
CA GLU A 94 18.44 -7.60 9.90
C GLU A 94 18.88 -7.87 8.44
N LEU A 95 18.96 -6.85 7.58
CA LEU A 95 19.22 -7.05 6.15
C LEU A 95 20.51 -6.42 5.64
N ALA A 96 21.06 -5.37 6.30
CA ALA A 96 22.15 -4.63 5.69
C ALA A 96 23.46 -5.44 5.57
N GLU A 97 23.70 -6.44 6.40
CA GLU A 97 24.87 -7.28 6.30
C GLU A 97 24.88 -8.10 5.01
N ASP A 98 23.76 -8.78 4.69
CA ASP A 98 23.64 -9.68 3.56
C ASP A 98 23.06 -9.01 2.30
N TYR A 99 22.20 -7.99 2.47
CA TYR A 99 21.39 -7.36 1.42
C TYR A 99 21.42 -5.84 1.50
N PHE A 100 22.63 -5.28 1.65
CA PHE A 100 22.85 -3.83 1.70
C PHE A 100 22.10 -3.11 0.57
N GLY A 101 21.35 -2.06 0.92
CA GLY A 101 20.56 -1.29 -0.02
C GLY A 101 19.21 -1.94 -0.41
N SER A 102 18.80 -3.04 0.27
CA SER A 102 17.44 -3.58 0.10
C SER A 102 16.41 -2.54 0.55
N ALA A 103 15.43 -2.22 -0.31
CA ALA A 103 14.54 -1.08 -0.05
C ALA A 103 13.08 -1.40 -0.37
N THR A 104 12.17 -0.69 0.31
CA THR A 104 10.73 -0.85 0.17
C THR A 104 9.96 0.42 0.51
N THR A 105 8.81 0.62 -0.14
CA THR A 105 7.77 1.54 0.33
C THR A 105 7.08 0.97 1.56
N PHE A 106 6.21 1.75 2.17
CA PHE A 106 5.40 1.33 3.29
C PHE A 106 4.11 2.13 3.34
N VAL A 107 2.97 1.45 3.44
CA VAL A 107 1.68 2.05 3.80
C VAL A 107 0.96 1.15 4.78
N ALA A 108 0.48 1.71 5.88
CA ALA A 108 -0.26 0.98 6.90
C ALA A 108 -1.43 1.81 7.45
N ALA A 109 -2.43 1.10 7.95
CA ALA A 109 -3.57 1.67 8.66
C ALA A 109 -3.77 0.94 9.99
N GLU A 110 -3.85 1.71 11.07
CA GLU A 110 -4.35 1.29 12.37
C GLU A 110 -5.81 1.72 12.45
N ILE A 111 -6.71 0.77 12.61
CA ILE A 111 -8.16 0.97 12.53
C ILE A 111 -8.77 0.74 13.92
N ASP A 112 -9.54 1.71 14.38
CA ASP A 112 -10.43 1.61 15.55
C ASP A 112 -11.86 1.56 15.06
N GLN A 113 -12.47 0.36 15.14
CA GLN A 113 -13.87 0.13 14.75
C GLN A 113 -14.87 0.76 15.73
N THR A 114 -14.47 0.99 16.98
CA THR A 114 -15.34 1.57 18.02
C THR A 114 -15.54 3.05 17.80
N ASP A 115 -14.43 3.75 17.51
CA ASP A 115 -14.42 5.20 17.29
C ASP A 115 -14.61 5.57 15.82
N HIS A 116 -14.69 4.60 14.91
CA HIS A 116 -14.76 4.81 13.46
C HIS A 116 -13.61 5.68 12.93
N LYS A 117 -12.38 5.38 13.37
CA LYS A 117 -11.19 6.13 13.00
C LYS A 117 -10.10 5.23 12.44
N ALA A 118 -9.25 5.81 11.64
CA ALA A 118 -8.00 5.17 11.24
C ALA A 118 -6.84 6.15 11.29
N LYS A 119 -5.66 5.65 11.72
CA LYS A 119 -4.37 6.32 11.55
C LYS A 119 -3.70 5.75 10.33
N ILE A 120 -3.36 6.61 9.38
CA ILE A 120 -2.70 6.25 8.14
C ILE A 120 -1.24 6.71 8.23
N LEU A 121 -0.33 5.79 7.94
CA LEU A 121 1.11 6.03 7.97
C LEU A 121 1.72 5.53 6.65
N SER A 122 2.50 6.37 5.95
CA SER A 122 3.17 5.92 4.73
C SER A 122 4.53 6.56 4.50
N VAL A 123 5.37 5.83 3.76
CA VAL A 123 6.64 6.26 3.16
C VAL A 123 6.70 5.66 1.76
N GLY A 124 6.95 6.48 0.74
CA GLY A 124 6.95 6.06 -0.67
C GLY A 124 5.68 6.46 -1.40
N ASP A 125 5.33 5.72 -2.43
CA ASP A 125 4.23 5.93 -3.35
C ASP A 125 3.15 4.83 -3.31
N SER A 126 3.26 3.89 -2.40
CA SER A 126 2.13 3.04 -2.01
C SER A 126 1.07 3.88 -1.31
N ARG A 127 -0.21 3.64 -1.66
CA ARG A 127 -1.29 4.59 -1.37
C ARG A 127 -2.37 4.04 -0.47
N ALA A 128 -3.02 4.94 0.28
CA ALA A 128 -4.29 4.70 0.95
C ALA A 128 -5.39 5.57 0.34
N TYR A 129 -6.57 4.98 0.14
CA TYR A 129 -7.76 5.63 -0.40
C TYR A 129 -8.95 5.41 0.54
N LEU A 130 -9.75 6.47 0.72
CA LEU A 130 -11.11 6.34 1.23
C LEU A 130 -12.06 6.26 0.04
N ILE A 131 -12.95 5.27 0.03
CA ILE A 131 -13.91 5.03 -1.05
C ILE A 131 -15.31 5.19 -0.46
N ASP A 132 -16.08 6.12 -1.01
CA ASP A 132 -17.45 6.37 -0.55
C ASP A 132 -18.46 5.35 -1.09
N ALA A 133 -19.70 5.41 -0.57
CA ALA A 133 -20.80 4.54 -1.00
C ALA A 133 -21.14 4.65 -2.49
N GLN A 134 -20.76 5.73 -3.17
CA GLN A 134 -20.93 5.94 -4.60
C GLN A 134 -19.77 5.39 -5.42
N GLY A 135 -18.74 4.83 -4.78
CA GLY A 135 -17.55 4.27 -5.40
C GLY A 135 -16.56 5.32 -5.90
N LYS A 136 -16.61 6.54 -5.34
CA LYS A 136 -15.63 7.59 -5.61
C LYS A 136 -14.43 7.41 -4.69
N TRP A 137 -13.24 7.53 -5.26
CA TRP A 137 -11.98 7.36 -4.57
C TRP A 137 -11.37 8.70 -4.19
N GLN A 138 -11.02 8.83 -2.92
CA GLN A 138 -10.25 9.94 -2.40
C GLN A 138 -8.91 9.41 -1.89
N GLN A 139 -7.81 9.81 -2.52
CA GLN A 139 -6.47 9.51 -2.01
C GLN A 139 -6.25 10.24 -0.70
N ILE A 140 -5.80 9.51 0.32
CA ILE A 140 -5.49 10.04 1.65
C ILE A 140 -4.00 10.33 1.77
N THR A 141 -3.16 9.39 1.32
CA THR A 141 -1.70 9.54 1.36
C THR A 141 -1.20 10.55 0.33
N GLN A 142 -0.03 11.11 0.59
CA GLN A 142 0.74 11.88 -0.38
C GLN A 142 1.92 11.04 -0.84
N ASP A 143 2.10 10.91 -2.15
CA ASP A 143 3.22 10.16 -2.71
C ASP A 143 4.54 10.88 -2.44
N HIS A 144 5.54 10.14 -2.01
CA HIS A 144 6.91 10.60 -1.92
C HIS A 144 7.65 10.16 -3.18
N SER A 145 7.44 10.90 -4.27
CA SER A 145 8.11 10.71 -5.56
C SER A 145 8.77 12.01 -6.04
N ILE A 146 9.79 11.88 -6.87
CA ILE A 146 10.46 13.04 -7.47
C ILE A 146 9.44 13.87 -8.26
N LEU A 147 8.51 13.22 -8.96
CA LEU A 147 7.45 13.89 -9.70
C LEU A 147 6.54 14.73 -8.80
N SER A 148 6.12 14.15 -7.66
CA SER A 148 5.27 14.88 -6.68
C SER A 148 5.97 16.10 -6.11
N GLU A 149 7.29 16.04 -5.90
CA GLU A 149 8.10 17.16 -5.45
C GLU A 149 8.20 18.24 -6.53
N LEU A 150 8.45 17.85 -7.78
CA LEU A 150 8.50 18.78 -8.90
C LEU A 150 7.15 19.48 -9.15
N LEU A 151 6.03 18.75 -9.03
CA LEU A 151 4.70 19.34 -9.16
C LEU A 151 4.39 20.34 -8.03
N ALA A 152 4.90 20.10 -6.82
CA ALA A 152 4.78 21.05 -5.71
C ALA A 152 5.60 22.33 -5.95
N ASP A 153 6.81 22.19 -6.52
CA ASP A 153 7.69 23.32 -6.85
C ASP A 153 7.21 24.10 -8.07
N PHE A 154 6.49 23.46 -8.99
CA PHE A 154 6.00 24.03 -10.24
C PHE A 154 4.48 23.85 -10.39
N PRO A 155 3.64 24.57 -9.60
CA PRO A 155 2.19 24.34 -9.52
C PRO A 155 1.42 24.61 -10.84
N ASP A 156 2.02 25.34 -11.78
CA ASP A 156 1.46 25.60 -13.11
C ASP A 156 1.73 24.46 -14.13
N LYS A 157 2.54 23.47 -13.75
CA LYS A 157 2.89 22.32 -14.56
C LYS A 157 1.99 21.13 -14.25
N LYS A 158 1.87 20.23 -15.22
CA LYS A 158 1.17 18.95 -15.08
C LYS A 158 2.16 17.80 -15.18
N GLU A 159 1.74 16.61 -14.76
CA GLU A 159 2.53 15.38 -14.84
C GLU A 159 3.06 15.14 -16.26
N GLU A 160 2.26 15.37 -17.29
CA GLU A 160 2.61 15.22 -18.71
C GLU A 160 3.73 16.16 -19.18
N ASP A 161 4.03 17.23 -18.42
CA ASP A 161 5.14 18.17 -18.72
C ASP A 161 6.51 17.63 -18.27
N PHE A 162 6.54 16.53 -17.53
CA PHE A 162 7.77 15.94 -16.99
C PHE A 162 8.09 14.59 -17.63
N ALA A 163 9.37 14.27 -17.69
CA ALA A 163 9.79 12.95 -18.20
C ALA A 163 9.39 11.84 -17.23
N THR A 164 9.03 10.67 -17.73
CA THR A 164 8.62 9.50 -16.95
C THR A 164 9.67 9.02 -15.94
N ILE A 165 10.95 9.36 -16.14
CA ILE A 165 12.03 9.05 -15.19
C ILE A 165 11.83 9.70 -13.81
N TYR A 166 11.04 10.77 -13.72
CA TYR A 166 10.73 11.44 -12.47
C TYR A 166 9.64 10.74 -11.63
N GLY A 167 9.02 9.68 -12.14
CA GLY A 167 8.11 8.82 -11.36
C GLY A 167 8.80 7.99 -10.27
N GLY A 168 10.15 8.04 -10.17
CA GLY A 168 10.88 7.32 -9.13
C GLY A 168 10.56 7.79 -7.72
N VAL A 169 10.58 6.84 -6.77
CA VAL A 169 10.36 7.08 -5.33
C VAL A 169 11.47 7.96 -4.76
N SER A 170 11.13 9.02 -4.04
CA SER A 170 12.08 9.93 -3.38
C SER A 170 12.27 9.63 -1.89
N SER A 171 11.44 8.79 -1.29
CA SER A 171 11.52 8.41 0.12
C SER A 171 11.08 6.94 0.27
N CYS A 172 11.91 6.11 0.89
CA CYS A 172 11.63 4.69 1.14
C CYS A 172 12.41 4.20 2.37
N LEU A 173 12.04 3.04 2.90
CA LEU A 173 12.82 2.33 3.92
C LEU A 173 13.98 1.59 3.24
N VAL A 174 15.21 1.73 3.74
CA VAL A 174 16.43 1.18 3.12
C VAL A 174 17.32 0.49 4.15
N ALA A 175 17.77 -0.71 3.87
CA ALA A 175 18.73 -1.44 4.71
C ALA A 175 20.18 -1.00 4.41
N ASP A 176 20.61 0.15 4.96
CA ASP A 176 21.92 0.77 4.68
C ASP A 176 22.65 1.34 5.89
N TYR A 177 22.20 1.00 7.11
CA TYR A 177 22.70 1.55 8.39
C TYR A 177 22.48 3.05 8.60
N SER A 178 21.78 3.74 7.69
CA SER A 178 21.45 5.15 7.90
C SER A 178 20.24 5.31 8.83
N GLU A 179 20.19 6.46 9.52
CA GLU A 179 18.96 6.90 10.18
C GLU A 179 17.96 7.39 9.13
N PHE A 180 16.69 7.15 9.36
CA PHE A 180 15.63 7.65 8.50
C PHE A 180 15.55 9.18 8.60
N GLN A 181 15.69 9.86 7.47
CA GLN A 181 15.68 11.33 7.38
C GLN A 181 14.67 11.88 6.39
N ASP A 182 13.95 10.99 5.69
CA ASP A 182 13.04 11.34 4.62
C ASP A 182 11.65 11.75 5.12
N LYS A 183 10.74 12.00 4.18
CA LYS A 183 9.36 12.42 4.48
C LYS A 183 8.53 11.26 4.99
N ILE A 184 7.71 11.53 6.00
CA ILE A 184 6.72 10.60 6.55
C ILE A 184 5.35 11.23 6.40
N PHE A 185 4.42 10.54 5.73
CA PHE A 185 3.02 10.88 5.78
C PHE A 185 2.39 10.25 7.02
N TYR A 186 1.63 11.03 7.79
CA TYR A 186 0.83 10.56 8.93
C TYR A 186 -0.42 11.40 9.04
N GLN A 187 -1.58 10.74 9.04
CA GLN A 187 -2.88 11.41 9.20
C GLN A 187 -3.85 10.50 9.95
N GLU A 188 -4.66 11.09 10.82
CA GLU A 188 -5.85 10.45 11.38
C GLU A 188 -7.07 10.87 10.57
N ILE A 189 -7.95 9.91 10.26
CA ILE A 189 -9.18 10.11 9.51
C ILE A 189 -10.35 9.48 10.23
N GLU A 190 -11.55 10.02 10.00
CA GLU A 190 -12.81 9.37 10.34
C GLU A 190 -13.28 8.53 9.16
N ILE A 191 -13.86 7.35 9.43
CA ILE A 191 -14.44 6.47 8.43
C ILE A 191 -15.93 6.38 8.69
N LYS A 192 -16.72 6.85 7.74
CA LYS A 192 -18.19 6.82 7.86
C LYS A 192 -18.72 5.44 7.53
N GLN A 193 -19.93 5.17 7.98
CA GLN A 193 -20.67 3.99 7.57
C GLN A 193 -20.77 3.94 6.03
N GLU A 194 -20.60 2.73 5.46
CA GLU A 194 -20.56 2.46 4.01
C GLU A 194 -19.33 3.02 3.26
N GLU A 195 -18.37 3.61 3.95
CA GLU A 195 -17.06 3.90 3.37
C GLU A 195 -16.14 2.68 3.51
N SER A 196 -15.17 2.58 2.61
CA SER A 196 -14.12 1.56 2.65
C SER A 196 -12.75 2.20 2.62
N LEU A 197 -11.83 1.68 3.42
CA LEU A 197 -10.42 2.05 3.37
C LEU A 197 -9.67 1.04 2.51
N LEU A 198 -8.99 1.51 1.47
CA LEU A 198 -8.17 0.70 0.59
C LEU A 198 -6.71 1.10 0.70
N LEU A 199 -5.81 0.11 0.87
CA LEU A 199 -4.37 0.29 0.74
C LEU A 199 -3.86 -0.52 -0.45
N CYS A 200 -2.93 0.04 -1.23
CA CYS A 200 -2.37 -0.67 -2.37
C CYS A 200 -0.93 -0.23 -2.70
N SER A 201 -0.18 -1.11 -3.39
CA SER A 201 1.01 -0.75 -4.15
C SER A 201 0.63 0.00 -5.43
N ASP A 202 1.61 0.62 -6.09
CA ASP A 202 1.45 1.38 -7.34
C ASP A 202 0.91 0.51 -8.50
N GLY A 203 1.18 -0.80 -8.50
CA GLY A 203 0.69 -1.73 -9.51
C GLY A 203 -0.83 -1.76 -9.70
N LEU A 204 -1.63 -1.28 -8.71
CA LEU A 204 -3.06 -1.05 -8.91
C LEU A 204 -3.32 0.25 -9.65
N THR A 205 -2.64 1.33 -9.26
CA THR A 205 -2.93 2.69 -9.73
C THR A 205 -2.32 2.95 -11.10
N ASP A 206 -1.17 2.38 -11.38
CA ASP A 206 -0.52 2.45 -12.70
C ASP A 206 -1.23 1.56 -13.73
N GLY A 207 -1.91 0.52 -13.26
CA GLY A 207 -2.71 -0.36 -14.11
C GLY A 207 -4.01 0.25 -14.63
N PHE A 208 -4.53 1.33 -14.00
CA PHE A 208 -5.84 1.91 -14.35
C PHE A 208 -5.92 3.41 -14.11
N SER A 209 -6.61 4.12 -15.02
CA SER A 209 -7.05 5.48 -14.74
C SER A 209 -8.11 5.52 -13.63
N ALA A 210 -8.30 6.71 -13.03
CA ALA A 210 -9.32 6.92 -12.01
C ALA A 210 -10.73 6.53 -12.51
N GLU A 211 -11.06 6.88 -13.76
CA GLU A 211 -12.37 6.57 -14.35
C GLU A 211 -12.61 5.05 -14.46
N VAL A 212 -11.58 4.28 -14.79
CA VAL A 212 -11.69 2.81 -14.89
C VAL A 212 -11.89 2.20 -13.50
N ARG A 213 -11.19 2.69 -12.48
CA ARG A 213 -11.37 2.25 -11.09
C ARG A 213 -12.79 2.52 -10.60
N GLU A 214 -13.27 3.75 -10.74
CA GLU A 214 -14.64 4.12 -10.34
C GLU A 214 -15.71 3.32 -11.09
N LYS A 215 -15.50 3.07 -12.39
CA LYS A 215 -16.42 2.23 -13.19
C LYS A 215 -16.49 0.82 -12.64
N ILE A 216 -15.37 0.21 -12.26
CA ILE A 216 -15.34 -1.13 -11.66
C ILE A 216 -16.11 -1.11 -10.33
N TRP A 217 -15.90 -0.08 -9.48
CA TRP A 217 -16.60 0.03 -8.20
C TRP A 217 -18.12 0.17 -8.34
N LYS A 218 -18.58 0.88 -9.35
CA LYS A 218 -20.02 1.01 -9.68
C LYS A 218 -20.64 -0.24 -10.32
N GLN A 219 -19.83 -1.02 -11.02
CA GLN A 219 -20.31 -2.17 -11.78
C GLN A 219 -20.43 -3.45 -10.94
N TYR A 220 -19.63 -3.60 -9.89
CA TYR A 220 -19.57 -4.81 -9.07
C TYR A 220 -19.95 -4.50 -7.61
N ASP A 221 -20.84 -5.33 -7.05
CA ASP A 221 -21.46 -5.08 -5.74
C ASP A 221 -20.60 -5.51 -4.54
N ASN A 222 -19.48 -6.22 -4.75
CA ASN A 222 -18.62 -6.68 -3.66
C ASN A 222 -17.14 -6.60 -4.00
N ASP A 223 -16.33 -6.38 -2.98
CA ASP A 223 -14.88 -6.13 -3.13
C ASP A 223 -14.11 -7.32 -3.67
N LYS A 224 -14.51 -8.56 -3.35
CA LYS A 224 -13.90 -9.75 -3.93
C LYS A 224 -14.02 -9.78 -5.46
N SER A 225 -15.19 -9.41 -5.99
CA SER A 225 -15.42 -9.31 -7.43
C SER A 225 -14.63 -8.15 -8.04
N ARG A 226 -14.64 -6.97 -7.39
CA ARG A 226 -13.89 -5.78 -7.79
C ARG A 226 -12.41 -6.10 -7.94
N LEU A 227 -11.77 -6.61 -6.89
CA LEU A 227 -10.33 -6.95 -6.91
C LEU A 227 -10.01 -8.09 -7.89
N THR A 228 -10.90 -9.08 -8.04
CA THR A 228 -10.71 -10.16 -9.01
C THR A 228 -10.72 -9.62 -10.44
N VAL A 229 -11.58 -8.65 -10.73
CA VAL A 229 -11.64 -7.99 -12.06
C VAL A 229 -10.42 -7.12 -12.27
N CYS A 230 -10.03 -6.29 -11.32
CA CYS A 230 -8.81 -5.47 -11.38
C CYS A 230 -7.60 -6.35 -11.75
N ARG A 231 -7.37 -7.42 -10.99
CA ARG A 231 -6.29 -8.36 -11.23
C ARG A 231 -6.31 -8.97 -12.63
N LYS A 232 -7.49 -9.36 -13.13
CA LYS A 232 -7.64 -9.93 -14.48
C LYS A 232 -7.37 -8.91 -15.58
N LEU A 233 -7.78 -7.67 -15.39
CA LEU A 233 -7.55 -6.61 -16.37
C LEU A 233 -6.07 -6.21 -16.42
N ILE A 234 -5.40 -6.10 -15.26
CA ILE A 234 -3.96 -5.86 -15.18
C ILE A 234 -3.19 -6.99 -15.89
N ALA A 235 -3.53 -8.24 -15.61
CA ALA A 235 -2.89 -9.40 -16.25
C ALA A 235 -3.05 -9.47 -17.78
N LYS A 236 -3.98 -8.72 -18.36
CA LYS A 236 -4.13 -8.61 -19.82
C LYS A 236 -3.24 -7.54 -20.44
N GLN A 237 -2.63 -6.68 -19.64
CA GLN A 237 -1.64 -5.75 -20.11
C GLN A 237 -0.34 -6.52 -20.38
N GLY A 238 0.36 -6.24 -21.45
CA GLY A 238 1.57 -6.99 -21.81
C GLY A 238 2.70 -6.84 -20.78
N PHE A 239 2.75 -5.69 -20.10
CA PHE A 239 3.69 -5.38 -19.02
C PHE A 239 2.92 -4.75 -17.85
N TYR A 240 3.16 -5.25 -16.63
CA TYR A 240 2.56 -4.75 -15.40
C TYR A 240 3.45 -5.11 -14.20
N ASP A 241 3.39 -4.30 -13.14
CA ASP A 241 4.14 -4.50 -11.90
C ASP A 241 3.44 -5.46 -10.93
N ASP A 242 4.09 -5.78 -9.82
CA ASP A 242 3.47 -6.48 -8.69
C ASP A 242 2.24 -5.68 -8.23
N LEU A 243 1.23 -6.39 -7.77
CA LEU A 243 -0.01 -5.81 -7.26
C LEU A 243 -0.30 -6.36 -5.89
N SER A 244 -0.44 -5.48 -4.92
CA SER A 244 -0.94 -5.79 -3.58
C SER A 244 -2.05 -4.83 -3.21
N VAL A 245 -3.19 -5.36 -2.79
CA VAL A 245 -4.37 -4.55 -2.40
C VAL A 245 -5.04 -5.17 -1.21
N ILE A 246 -5.44 -4.33 -0.27
CA ILE A 246 -6.30 -4.67 0.87
C ILE A 246 -7.41 -3.63 1.01
N ILE A 247 -8.64 -4.07 1.24
CA ILE A 247 -9.83 -3.24 1.48
C ILE A 247 -10.41 -3.62 2.82
N CYS A 248 -10.66 -2.63 3.65
CA CYS A 248 -11.40 -2.73 4.90
C CYS A 248 -12.75 -2.03 4.71
N ALA A 249 -13.85 -2.80 4.68
CA ALA A 249 -15.22 -2.31 4.52
C ALA A 249 -15.98 -2.36 5.86
N PHE A 250 -16.69 -1.27 6.22
CA PHE A 250 -17.34 -1.03 7.51
C PHE A 250 -18.85 -0.98 7.41
#